data_22a6a0f7c9c73203eb9278e5953fee92
#
_entry.id   22a6a0f7c9c73203eb9278e5953fee92
#
_cell.length_a   1.000
_cell.length_b   1.000
_cell.length_c   1.000
_cell.angle_alpha   90.00
_cell.angle_beta   90.00
_cell.angle_gamma   90.00
#
_symmetry.space_group_name_H-M   'P 1'
#
loop_
_entity.id
_entity.type
_entity.pdbx_description
1 polymer ?
#
loop_
_entity_poly.entity_id
_entity_poly.type
_entity_poly.pdbx_seq_one_letter_code
_entity_poly.pdbx_strand_id
1 'polypeptide(L)'
;MLKMFSACLAGAAISCVAAPQADEIERENAHTAGRTVIAGKGLLRFALDRGDALYKCGEDATFTVTVLSTNGTAATSGSVTWRLDNYGAHIFAEGRAYLEEGNPFVVKGTMSAPGFLRLEVRGEKGRRLGAYSAAYEPENIRVAVPKPADFDAFWDDAVSRLEREVPLDPRMEAIPRHSKNGVALYRVSFATVGGERVYGALGMPTNLSRGPFPVDVHCPGAGPGFCLKQCMKSCSPDRISLYMSIHSFPIQETDEDTKPLYDRQEARWREIHGKSMARAYPVGGLTVSREAGHYFGKILGINRAFDWVARLPQADFRHVAYSGASQGGGMGLILAGLNKSITRGYMGVPAMCDLLGCKADGRQSGWPRITEYESQKDAARLATIQRNALYFDAAYFAERIHIPVRISVGYADESCAPHSVLAAYNAIPSTDKRLYHGIGGLHSSRNAPAKEIDDWLAAGTRP
;
A
#
# COMPACT_ATOMS: atom_id res chain seq x y z
N MET A 1 -0.15 -11.28 29.30
CA MET A 1 -0.23 -11.79 27.91
C MET A 1 -0.39 -10.65 26.92
N LEU A 2 0.58 -9.72 26.84
CA LEU A 2 0.45 -8.50 25.99
C LEU A 2 1.81 -8.05 25.42
N LYS A 3 2.64 -8.98 24.94
CA LYS A 3 4.00 -8.64 24.45
C LYS A 3 4.36 -9.24 23.09
N MET A 4 3.41 -9.71 22.27
CA MET A 4 3.76 -10.36 20.98
C MET A 4 3.19 -9.71 19.71
N PHE A 5 2.58 -8.53 19.76
CA PHE A 5 2.06 -7.85 18.56
C PHE A 5 2.87 -6.62 18.11
N SER A 6 4.01 -6.34 18.76
CA SER A 6 4.79 -5.12 18.49
C SER A 6 5.90 -5.27 17.43
N ALA A 7 6.12 -6.45 16.86
CA ALA A 7 7.31 -6.70 16.04
C ALA A 7 7.10 -6.70 14.52
N CYS A 8 5.88 -6.51 14.01
CA CYS A 8 5.62 -6.54 12.56
C CYS A 8 5.32 -5.19 11.90
N LEU A 9 5.49 -4.07 12.61
CA LEU A 9 5.09 -2.74 12.11
C LEU A 9 6.22 -1.69 12.13
N ALA A 10 7.43 -2.09 12.44
CA ALA A 10 8.60 -1.24 12.30
C ALA A 10 9.27 -1.58 10.96
N GLY A 11 9.14 -0.68 9.98
CA GLY A 11 10.03 -0.73 8.85
C GLY A 11 9.44 -0.75 7.45
N ALA A 12 8.45 0.10 7.16
CA ALA A 12 8.34 0.62 5.81
C ALA A 12 9.11 1.96 5.75
N ALA A 13 10.33 1.97 6.25
CA ALA A 13 11.29 2.98 5.90
C ALA A 13 11.95 2.53 4.59
N ILE A 14 11.88 3.37 3.58
CA ILE A 14 12.83 3.33 2.47
C ILE A 14 14.20 3.62 3.10
N SER A 15 14.88 2.60 3.61
CA SER A 15 16.28 2.67 3.98
C SER A 15 17.04 1.68 3.11
N CYS A 16 17.76 2.22 2.13
CA CYS A 16 18.88 1.56 1.50
C CYS A 16 19.97 1.28 2.55
N VAL A 17 19.85 0.18 3.28
CA VAL A 17 20.97 -0.55 3.85
C VAL A 17 20.58 -2.03 3.83
N ALA A 18 21.14 -2.75 2.88
CA ALA A 18 20.94 -4.17 2.70
C ALA A 18 21.58 -4.97 3.84
N ALA A 19 20.80 -5.88 4.43
CA ALA A 19 21.38 -7.03 5.11
C ALA A 19 21.59 -8.15 4.06
N PRO A 20 22.72 -8.90 4.07
CA PRO A 20 23.06 -9.87 3.00
C PRO A 20 22.01 -10.95 2.73
N GLN A 21 21.18 -11.31 3.71
CA GLN A 21 20.09 -12.28 3.54
C GLN A 21 18.87 -11.74 2.78
N ALA A 22 18.65 -10.43 2.73
CA ALA A 22 17.56 -9.82 1.98
C ALA A 22 17.82 -9.86 0.48
N ASP A 23 19.06 -9.73 0.04
CA ASP A 23 19.45 -9.74 -1.37
C ASP A 23 19.30 -11.14 -2.01
N GLU A 24 19.47 -12.22 -1.24
CA GLU A 24 19.22 -13.58 -1.74
C GLU A 24 17.72 -13.84 -1.96
N ILE A 25 16.86 -13.37 -1.05
CA ILE A 25 15.42 -13.52 -1.18
C ILE A 25 14.88 -12.67 -2.35
N GLU A 26 15.43 -11.48 -2.59
CA GLU A 26 15.07 -10.63 -3.74
C GLU A 26 15.48 -11.25 -5.08
N ARG A 27 16.64 -11.88 -5.17
CA ARG A 27 17.10 -12.57 -6.37
C ARG A 27 16.28 -13.82 -6.68
N GLU A 28 15.78 -14.52 -5.64
CA GLU A 28 14.90 -15.67 -5.82
C GLU A 28 13.48 -15.30 -6.27
N ASN A 29 12.96 -14.15 -5.86
CA ASN A 29 11.61 -13.67 -6.22
C ASN A 29 11.55 -13.01 -7.62
N ALA A 30 12.67 -12.59 -8.17
CA ALA A 30 12.69 -11.80 -9.40
C ALA A 30 12.62 -12.61 -10.70
N HIS A 31 12.96 -13.89 -10.71
CA HIS A 31 13.03 -14.67 -11.95
C HIS A 31 12.80 -16.17 -11.76
N THR A 32 11.87 -16.71 -12.51
CA THR A 32 11.78 -18.03 -13.15
C THR A 32 10.74 -19.00 -12.60
N ALA A 33 10.01 -19.57 -13.57
CA ALA A 33 9.19 -20.76 -13.48
C ALA A 33 9.90 -21.90 -12.72
N GLY A 34 9.19 -22.48 -11.74
CA GLY A 34 9.66 -23.68 -11.04
C GLY A 34 10.52 -23.43 -9.80
N ARG A 35 10.67 -22.19 -9.33
CA ARG A 35 11.47 -21.91 -8.13
C ARG A 35 10.70 -22.07 -6.81
N THR A 36 11.42 -22.65 -5.87
CA THR A 36 11.04 -22.74 -4.46
C THR A 36 11.17 -21.37 -3.81
N VAL A 37 10.12 -20.88 -3.19
CA VAL A 37 10.13 -19.62 -2.43
C VAL A 37 10.13 -19.95 -0.95
N ILE A 38 11.04 -19.34 -0.18
CA ILE A 38 11.06 -19.42 1.28
C ILE A 38 10.12 -18.35 1.81
N ALA A 39 9.04 -18.75 2.47
CA ALA A 39 8.07 -17.84 3.06
C ALA A 39 8.17 -17.85 4.60
N GLY A 40 7.84 -16.75 5.23
CA GLY A 40 7.91 -16.61 6.67
C GLY A 40 9.34 -16.45 7.19
N LYS A 41 9.63 -17.01 8.36
CA LYS A 41 10.96 -16.93 9.00
C LYS A 41 11.94 -18.02 8.52
N GLY A 42 11.87 -18.44 7.26
CA GLY A 42 12.73 -19.48 6.71
C GLY A 42 12.40 -20.91 7.14
N LEU A 43 11.21 -21.14 7.72
CA LEU A 43 10.80 -22.47 8.21
C LEU A 43 9.99 -23.27 7.17
N LEU A 44 9.59 -22.66 6.06
CA LEU A 44 8.82 -23.31 5.01
C LEU A 44 9.41 -22.99 3.64
N ARG A 45 9.34 -23.96 2.76
CA ARG A 45 9.61 -23.81 1.34
C ARG A 45 8.35 -24.22 0.58
N PHE A 46 7.85 -23.32 -0.28
CA PHE A 46 6.69 -23.57 -1.11
C PHE A 46 7.09 -23.65 -2.59
N ALA A 47 6.39 -24.50 -3.33
CA ALA A 47 6.43 -24.52 -4.79
C ALA A 47 5.01 -24.77 -5.33
N LEU A 48 4.70 -24.21 -6.49
CA LEU A 48 3.55 -24.56 -7.31
C LEU A 48 4.02 -25.39 -8.50
N ASP A 49 3.12 -26.21 -9.04
CA ASP A 49 3.35 -26.95 -10.28
C ASP A 49 3.53 -26.02 -11.50
N ARG A 50 3.03 -24.76 -11.40
CA ARG A 50 3.29 -23.67 -12.36
C ARG A 50 4.13 -22.57 -11.74
N GLY A 51 5.24 -22.25 -12.37
CA GLY A 51 6.17 -21.27 -11.83
C GLY A 51 5.72 -19.82 -11.93
N ASP A 52 4.78 -19.51 -12.84
CA ASP A 52 4.11 -18.21 -12.93
C ASP A 52 2.95 -18.06 -11.96
N ALA A 53 2.57 -19.15 -11.27
CA ALA A 53 1.43 -19.23 -10.35
C ALA A 53 0.08 -18.81 -10.96
N LEU A 54 -0.08 -18.89 -12.30
CA LEU A 54 -1.27 -18.48 -13.04
C LEU A 54 -2.09 -19.70 -13.48
N TYR A 55 -3.39 -19.68 -13.18
CA TYR A 55 -4.33 -20.76 -13.47
C TYR A 55 -5.61 -20.21 -14.09
N LYS A 56 -6.28 -21.04 -14.89
CA LYS A 56 -7.68 -20.80 -15.28
C LYS A 56 -8.63 -21.33 -14.23
N CYS A 57 -9.78 -20.71 -14.09
CA CYS A 57 -10.83 -21.22 -13.23
C CYS A 57 -11.18 -22.67 -13.59
N GLY A 58 -11.26 -23.55 -12.58
CA GLY A 58 -11.47 -24.99 -12.75
C GLY A 58 -10.20 -25.83 -12.89
N GLU A 59 -9.04 -25.25 -13.10
CA GLU A 59 -7.76 -25.99 -13.08
C GLU A 59 -7.30 -26.27 -11.65
N ASP A 60 -6.61 -27.38 -11.44
CA ASP A 60 -5.98 -27.69 -10.15
C ASP A 60 -4.64 -26.99 -10.00
N ALA A 61 -4.45 -26.30 -8.89
CA ALA A 61 -3.13 -25.84 -8.43
C ALA A 61 -2.55 -26.86 -7.45
N THR A 62 -1.31 -27.30 -7.68
CA THR A 62 -0.63 -28.25 -6.82
C THR A 62 0.48 -27.56 -6.03
N PHE A 63 0.24 -27.40 -4.73
CA PHE A 63 1.21 -26.83 -3.79
C PHE A 63 2.09 -27.95 -3.22
N THR A 64 3.40 -27.82 -3.34
CA THR A 64 4.39 -28.65 -2.64
C THR A 64 4.98 -27.85 -1.50
N VAL A 65 4.91 -28.39 -0.28
CA VAL A 65 5.37 -27.72 0.95
C VAL A 65 6.44 -28.54 1.62
N THR A 66 7.62 -27.96 1.85
CA THR A 66 8.67 -28.54 2.69
C THR A 66 8.76 -27.75 3.99
N VAL A 67 8.57 -28.43 5.11
CA VAL A 67 8.84 -27.86 6.44
C VAL A 67 10.31 -28.02 6.73
N LEU A 68 10.99 -26.92 7.08
CA LEU A 68 12.42 -26.92 7.36
C LEU A 68 12.68 -26.94 8.87
N SER A 69 13.66 -27.64 9.27
CA SER A 69 14.25 -27.59 10.61
C SER A 69 15.15 -26.35 10.75
N THR A 70 15.60 -26.07 11.96
CA THR A 70 16.43 -24.86 12.26
C THR A 70 17.76 -24.83 11.53
N ASN A 71 18.26 -25.99 11.07
CA ASN A 71 19.48 -26.10 10.26
C ASN A 71 19.24 -25.99 8.74
N GLY A 72 17.99 -25.73 8.31
CA GLY A 72 17.62 -25.58 6.92
C GLY A 72 17.36 -26.88 6.14
N THR A 73 17.49 -28.06 6.76
CA THR A 73 17.11 -29.34 6.14
C THR A 73 15.61 -29.61 6.31
N ALA A 74 15.06 -30.55 5.54
CA ALA A 74 13.68 -30.98 5.73
C ALA A 74 13.51 -31.58 7.13
N ALA A 75 12.48 -31.20 7.87
CA ALA A 75 12.13 -31.75 9.15
C ALA A 75 11.61 -33.18 8.97
N THR A 76 12.02 -34.10 9.86
CA THR A 76 11.70 -35.52 9.77
C THR A 76 10.65 -35.98 10.78
N SER A 77 10.16 -35.08 11.64
CA SER A 77 9.15 -35.38 12.65
C SER A 77 8.35 -34.14 13.03
N GLY A 78 7.17 -34.35 13.61
CA GLY A 78 6.23 -33.34 14.02
C GLY A 78 5.06 -33.21 13.07
N SER A 79 4.21 -32.24 13.30
CA SER A 79 3.05 -32.00 12.42
C SER A 79 2.80 -30.53 12.19
N VAL A 80 2.15 -30.23 11.06
CA VAL A 80 1.62 -28.91 10.72
C VAL A 80 0.17 -29.03 10.31
N THR A 81 -0.62 -27.98 10.53
CA THR A 81 -1.94 -27.85 9.94
C THR A 81 -1.88 -26.92 8.74
N TRP A 82 -2.73 -27.18 7.76
CA TRP A 82 -2.83 -26.33 6.57
C TRP A 82 -4.28 -26.01 6.26
N ARG A 83 -4.49 -24.89 5.53
CA ARG A 83 -5.79 -24.44 5.08
C ARG A 83 -5.67 -23.80 3.70
N LEU A 84 -6.59 -24.17 2.80
CA LEU A 84 -6.82 -23.50 1.54
C LEU A 84 -8.01 -22.56 1.70
N ASP A 85 -7.84 -21.27 1.37
CA ASP A 85 -8.89 -20.25 1.43
C ASP A 85 -8.74 -19.23 0.30
N ASN A 86 -9.72 -18.31 0.18
CA ASN A 86 -9.73 -17.21 -0.80
C ASN A 86 -9.25 -15.88 -0.19
N TYR A 87 -8.36 -15.87 0.78
CA TYR A 87 -8.01 -14.69 1.56
C TYR A 87 -9.15 -14.15 2.43
N GLY A 88 -10.06 -15.00 2.88
CA GLY A 88 -11.20 -14.53 3.65
C GLY A 88 -11.91 -15.63 4.41
N ALA A 89 -13.24 -15.50 4.46
CA ALA A 89 -14.09 -16.41 5.20
C ALA A 89 -14.32 -17.75 4.49
N HIS A 90 -14.11 -17.83 3.18
CA HIS A 90 -14.34 -19.06 2.42
C HIS A 90 -13.13 -19.98 2.52
N ILE A 91 -13.32 -21.10 3.23
CA ILE A 91 -12.35 -22.17 3.36
C ILE A 91 -12.73 -23.28 2.39
N PHE A 92 -11.85 -23.62 1.44
CA PHE A 92 -12.08 -24.68 0.46
C PHE A 92 -11.71 -26.05 1.05
N ALA A 93 -10.59 -26.11 1.81
CA ALA A 93 -10.14 -27.33 2.44
C ALA A 93 -9.18 -27.00 3.61
N GLU A 94 -9.09 -27.91 4.56
CA GLU A 94 -8.11 -27.86 5.63
C GLU A 94 -7.66 -29.27 6.02
N GLY A 95 -6.47 -29.39 6.62
CA GLY A 95 -5.94 -30.68 7.02
C GLY A 95 -4.69 -30.58 7.89
N ARG A 96 -4.12 -31.74 8.14
CA ARG A 96 -2.88 -31.92 8.90
C ARG A 96 -1.92 -32.77 8.08
N ALA A 97 -0.63 -32.45 8.12
CA ALA A 97 0.44 -33.25 7.60
C ALA A 97 1.37 -33.66 8.74
N TYR A 98 1.66 -34.95 8.79
CA TYR A 98 2.65 -35.55 9.70
C TYR A 98 3.96 -35.72 8.93
N LEU A 99 5.04 -35.09 9.43
CA LEU A 99 6.29 -34.95 8.68
C LEU A 99 7.09 -36.26 8.59
N GLU A 100 6.83 -37.19 9.50
CA GLU A 100 7.33 -38.56 9.45
C GLU A 100 6.68 -39.42 8.36
N GLU A 101 5.44 -39.05 7.91
CA GLU A 101 4.76 -39.75 6.83
C GLU A 101 5.19 -39.20 5.45
N GLY A 102 5.71 -37.97 5.41
CA GLY A 102 6.23 -37.34 4.19
C GLY A 102 6.52 -35.86 4.35
N ASN A 103 7.73 -35.47 3.97
CA ASN A 103 8.15 -34.06 3.87
C ASN A 103 9.15 -33.96 2.72
N PRO A 104 8.74 -33.36 1.55
CA PRO A 104 7.58 -32.49 1.38
C PRO A 104 6.23 -33.22 1.34
N PHE A 105 5.17 -32.49 1.69
CA PHE A 105 3.78 -32.88 1.46
C PHE A 105 3.11 -32.06 0.37
N VAL A 106 2.01 -32.56 -0.20
CA VAL A 106 1.31 -31.94 -1.32
C VAL A 106 -0.12 -31.60 -0.95
N VAL A 107 -0.55 -30.39 -1.33
CA VAL A 107 -1.94 -29.95 -1.21
C VAL A 107 -2.42 -29.49 -2.58
N LYS A 108 -3.62 -29.96 -3.00
CA LYS A 108 -4.26 -29.56 -4.25
C LYS A 108 -5.53 -28.78 -3.97
N GLY A 109 -5.83 -27.86 -4.84
CA GLY A 109 -7.08 -27.10 -4.81
C GLY A 109 -7.34 -26.36 -6.08
N THR A 110 -8.57 -25.90 -6.25
CA THR A 110 -9.03 -25.17 -7.41
C THR A 110 -9.96 -24.03 -7.00
N MET A 111 -10.16 -23.06 -7.90
CA MET A 111 -11.18 -22.03 -7.78
C MET A 111 -12.08 -22.04 -9.02
N SER A 112 -13.38 -21.81 -8.81
CA SER A 112 -14.37 -21.71 -9.88
C SER A 112 -14.61 -20.26 -10.35
N ALA A 113 -13.99 -19.28 -9.69
CA ALA A 113 -14.10 -17.85 -10.00
C ALA A 113 -12.73 -17.16 -9.89
N PRO A 114 -12.52 -16.04 -10.61
CA PRO A 114 -11.29 -15.26 -10.53
C PRO A 114 -10.93 -14.84 -9.12
N GLY A 115 -9.67 -15.03 -8.71
CA GLY A 115 -9.23 -14.71 -7.36
C GLY A 115 -7.89 -15.35 -7.01
N PHE A 116 -7.64 -15.50 -5.71
CA PHE A 116 -6.42 -16.12 -5.20
C PHE A 116 -6.75 -17.28 -4.27
N LEU A 117 -6.28 -18.46 -4.61
CA LEU A 117 -6.29 -19.63 -3.75
C LEU A 117 -5.04 -19.57 -2.85
N ARG A 118 -5.25 -19.34 -1.57
CA ARG A 118 -4.15 -19.23 -0.59
C ARG A 118 -4.02 -20.53 0.22
N LEU A 119 -2.82 -21.09 0.24
CA LEU A 119 -2.42 -22.13 1.19
C LEU A 119 -1.72 -21.49 2.37
N GLU A 120 -2.32 -21.56 3.55
CA GLU A 120 -1.70 -21.15 4.82
C GLU A 120 -1.26 -22.38 5.60
N VAL A 121 -0.04 -22.34 6.17
CA VAL A 121 0.51 -23.42 6.99
C VAL A 121 0.79 -22.91 8.40
N ARG A 122 0.33 -23.68 9.39
CA ARG A 122 0.50 -23.40 10.83
C ARG A 122 1.20 -24.55 11.53
N GLY A 123 2.12 -24.21 12.39
CA GLY A 123 2.76 -25.16 13.28
C GLY A 123 1.93 -25.45 14.53
N GLU A 124 2.56 -26.13 15.46
CA GLU A 124 1.98 -26.41 16.78
C GLU A 124 1.45 -25.15 17.47
N LYS A 125 0.41 -25.31 18.26
CA LYS A 125 -0.28 -24.22 18.98
C LYS A 125 -0.88 -23.14 18.03
N GLY A 126 -1.11 -23.49 16.75
CA GLY A 126 -1.72 -22.60 15.78
C GLY A 126 -0.84 -21.44 15.30
N ARG A 127 0.47 -21.46 15.61
CA ARG A 127 1.40 -20.43 15.14
C ARG A 127 1.53 -20.49 13.62
N ARG A 128 1.20 -19.40 12.94
CA ARG A 128 1.38 -19.28 11.50
C ARG A 128 2.88 -19.38 11.15
N LEU A 129 3.20 -20.25 10.21
CA LEU A 129 4.55 -20.43 9.67
C LEU A 129 4.74 -19.69 8.36
N GLY A 130 3.74 -19.74 7.45
CA GLY A 130 3.78 -19.04 6.18
C GLY A 130 2.53 -19.28 5.35
N ALA A 131 2.46 -18.61 4.19
CA ALA A 131 1.43 -18.84 3.19
C ALA A 131 2.00 -18.64 1.77
N TYR A 132 1.32 -19.24 0.81
CA TYR A 132 1.61 -19.12 -0.61
C TYR A 132 0.33 -19.15 -1.42
N SER A 133 0.29 -18.52 -2.62
CA SER A 133 -0.97 -18.38 -3.35
C SER A 133 -0.82 -18.65 -4.84
N ALA A 134 -1.85 -19.27 -5.39
CA ALA A 134 -2.09 -19.41 -6.82
C ALA A 134 -3.10 -18.35 -7.27
N ALA A 135 -2.88 -17.71 -8.41
CA ALA A 135 -3.75 -16.69 -8.98
C ALA A 135 -4.61 -17.32 -10.08
N TYR A 136 -5.92 -17.16 -9.98
CA TYR A 136 -6.91 -17.66 -10.94
C TYR A 136 -7.49 -16.50 -11.73
N GLU A 137 -7.21 -16.47 -13.03
CA GLU A 137 -7.67 -15.42 -13.97
C GLU A 137 -7.56 -14.01 -13.35
N PRO A 138 -6.37 -13.60 -12.86
CA PRO A 138 -6.21 -12.37 -12.12
C PRO A 138 -6.62 -11.12 -12.92
N GLU A 139 -6.56 -11.17 -14.25
CA GLU A 139 -7.02 -10.14 -15.17
C GLU A 139 -8.54 -9.91 -15.12
N ASN A 140 -9.29 -10.89 -14.62
CA ASN A 140 -10.75 -10.86 -14.52
C ASN A 140 -11.26 -10.41 -13.14
N ILE A 141 -10.37 -10.15 -12.18
CA ILE A 141 -10.75 -9.66 -10.85
C ILE A 141 -11.30 -8.22 -10.96
N ARG A 142 -12.45 -7.97 -10.32
CA ARG A 142 -13.14 -6.68 -10.30
C ARG A 142 -13.46 -6.26 -8.87
N VAL A 143 -13.79 -4.99 -8.67
CA VAL A 143 -14.30 -4.49 -7.40
C VAL A 143 -15.61 -5.19 -7.01
N ALA A 144 -15.77 -5.45 -5.72
CA ALA A 144 -16.93 -6.19 -5.20
C ALA A 144 -18.23 -5.37 -5.25
N VAL A 145 -18.13 -4.06 -5.14
CA VAL A 145 -19.28 -3.15 -5.08
C VAL A 145 -19.12 -2.08 -6.17
N PRO A 146 -20.18 -1.76 -6.93
CA PRO A 146 -20.12 -0.71 -7.94
C PRO A 146 -19.80 0.66 -7.33
N LYS A 147 -19.11 1.50 -8.10
CA LYS A 147 -18.84 2.89 -7.77
C LYS A 147 -20.16 3.65 -7.52
N PRO A 148 -20.25 4.49 -6.47
CA PRO A 148 -21.41 5.37 -6.28
C PRO A 148 -21.64 6.24 -7.51
N ALA A 149 -22.92 6.39 -7.91
CA ALA A 149 -23.26 7.11 -9.13
C ALA A 149 -22.82 8.59 -9.14
N ASP A 150 -22.73 9.22 -7.95
CA ASP A 150 -22.29 10.60 -7.78
C ASP A 150 -20.80 10.73 -7.45
N PHE A 151 -20.02 9.65 -7.49
CA PHE A 151 -18.62 9.63 -7.07
C PHE A 151 -17.76 10.66 -7.81
N ASP A 152 -17.82 10.66 -9.13
CA ASP A 152 -17.00 11.57 -9.95
C ASP A 152 -17.41 13.03 -9.74
N ALA A 153 -18.72 13.32 -9.77
CA ALA A 153 -19.25 14.65 -9.52
C ALA A 153 -18.90 15.16 -8.10
N PHE A 154 -18.95 14.30 -7.11
CA PHE A 154 -18.57 14.62 -5.72
C PHE A 154 -17.12 15.11 -5.62
N TRP A 155 -16.18 14.38 -6.21
CA TRP A 155 -14.76 14.75 -6.14
C TRP A 155 -14.41 15.94 -7.01
N ASP A 156 -14.99 16.06 -8.20
CA ASP A 156 -14.78 17.21 -9.10
C ASP A 156 -15.34 18.49 -8.48
N ASP A 157 -16.52 18.45 -7.84
CA ASP A 157 -17.05 19.58 -7.07
C ASP A 157 -16.19 19.92 -5.86
N ALA A 158 -15.75 18.91 -5.09
CA ALA A 158 -14.93 19.14 -3.90
C ALA A 158 -13.59 19.82 -4.24
N VAL A 159 -12.92 19.39 -5.31
CA VAL A 159 -11.69 20.04 -5.82
C VAL A 159 -11.98 21.47 -6.25
N SER A 160 -13.00 21.68 -7.09
CA SER A 160 -13.37 23.01 -7.61
C SER A 160 -13.78 23.97 -6.50
N ARG A 161 -14.51 23.47 -5.50
CA ARG A 161 -14.94 24.26 -4.34
C ARG A 161 -13.76 24.67 -3.47
N LEU A 162 -12.81 23.74 -3.20
CA LEU A 162 -11.59 24.08 -2.48
C LEU A 162 -10.80 25.20 -3.17
N GLU A 163 -10.67 25.12 -4.49
CA GLU A 163 -9.94 26.14 -5.28
C GLU A 163 -10.58 27.51 -5.22
N ARG A 164 -11.93 27.59 -5.25
CA ARG A 164 -12.66 28.86 -5.21
C ARG A 164 -12.76 29.47 -3.82
N GLU A 165 -12.94 28.65 -2.78
CA GLU A 165 -13.38 29.11 -1.46
C GLU A 165 -12.26 29.22 -0.44
N VAL A 166 -11.16 28.49 -0.64
CA VAL A 166 -10.06 28.41 0.32
C VAL A 166 -8.77 28.89 -0.33
N PRO A 167 -8.17 30.01 0.10
CA PRO A 167 -6.83 30.42 -0.34
C PRO A 167 -5.80 29.31 -0.11
N LEU A 168 -4.85 29.15 -1.03
CA LEU A 168 -3.82 28.11 -0.91
C LEU A 168 -2.96 28.29 0.36
N ASP A 169 -2.65 29.53 0.74
CA ASP A 169 -1.85 29.92 1.91
C ASP A 169 -0.63 29.00 2.12
N PRO A 170 0.33 28.93 1.16
CA PRO A 170 1.50 28.09 1.31
C PRO A 170 2.42 28.68 2.38
N ARG A 171 2.79 27.91 3.37
CA ARG A 171 3.75 28.30 4.40
C ARG A 171 5.00 27.44 4.27
N MET A 172 6.15 28.11 4.31
CA MET A 172 7.45 27.46 4.19
C MET A 172 8.36 27.91 5.35
N GLU A 173 8.89 26.93 6.08
CA GLU A 173 9.87 27.13 7.14
C GLU A 173 11.18 26.43 6.74
N ALA A 174 12.25 27.21 6.54
CA ALA A 174 13.56 26.63 6.23
C ALA A 174 14.10 25.82 7.42
N ILE A 175 14.71 24.66 7.13
CA ILE A 175 15.31 23.78 8.14
C ILE A 175 16.82 23.65 7.87
N PRO A 176 17.63 24.69 8.17
CA PRO A 176 19.05 24.75 7.79
C PRO A 176 19.87 23.58 8.34
N ARG A 177 19.56 23.09 9.56
CA ARG A 177 20.27 21.97 10.21
C ARG A 177 20.13 20.64 9.49
N HIS A 178 19.10 20.48 8.66
CA HIS A 178 18.90 19.31 7.82
C HIS A 178 19.23 19.55 6.34
N SER A 179 19.48 20.82 5.95
CA SER A 179 19.88 21.17 4.59
C SER A 179 21.34 20.76 4.35
N LYS A 180 21.61 19.94 3.32
CA LYS A 180 22.95 19.42 3.01
C LYS A 180 23.02 18.83 1.60
N ASN A 181 24.23 18.52 1.15
CA ASN A 181 24.48 17.83 -0.11
C ASN A 181 23.80 18.52 -1.33
N GLY A 182 23.80 19.85 -1.34
CA GLY A 182 23.19 20.62 -2.43
C GLY A 182 21.66 20.69 -2.39
N VAL A 183 21.02 20.32 -1.26
CA VAL A 183 19.58 20.43 -1.04
C VAL A 183 19.27 21.32 0.15
N ALA A 184 18.36 22.27 -0.03
CA ALA A 184 17.71 23.03 1.03
C ALA A 184 16.40 22.33 1.43
N LEU A 185 16.22 22.04 2.72
CA LEU A 185 15.03 21.40 3.25
C LEU A 185 14.11 22.43 3.92
N TYR A 186 12.82 22.32 3.61
CA TYR A 186 11.76 23.16 4.18
C TYR A 186 10.66 22.28 4.77
N ARG A 187 10.10 22.71 5.90
CA ARG A 187 8.77 22.26 6.33
C ARG A 187 7.73 23.10 5.60
N VAL A 188 6.72 22.44 4.99
CA VAL A 188 5.69 23.15 4.23
C VAL A 188 4.30 22.79 4.76
N SER A 189 3.35 23.71 4.58
CA SER A 189 1.94 23.42 4.82
C SER A 189 1.03 24.25 3.93
N PHE A 190 -0.16 23.72 3.66
CA PHE A 190 -1.16 24.31 2.77
C PHE A 190 -2.52 24.27 3.44
N ALA A 191 -3.32 25.32 3.24
CA ALA A 191 -4.68 25.32 3.73
C ALA A 191 -5.55 24.32 2.96
N THR A 192 -6.50 23.70 3.65
CA THR A 192 -7.50 22.80 3.09
C THR A 192 -8.88 23.10 3.67
N VAL A 193 -9.88 22.28 3.34
CA VAL A 193 -11.26 22.47 3.82
C VAL A 193 -11.35 22.46 5.35
N GLY A 194 -12.41 23.07 5.89
CA GLY A 194 -12.69 23.06 7.33
C GLY A 194 -11.72 23.90 8.16
N GLY A 195 -10.96 24.83 7.57
CA GLY A 195 -9.94 25.62 8.27
C GLY A 195 -8.70 24.80 8.67
N GLU A 196 -8.58 23.58 8.15
CA GLU A 196 -7.44 22.69 8.41
C GLU A 196 -6.26 22.98 7.49
N ARG A 197 -5.15 22.30 7.77
CA ARG A 197 -3.94 22.30 6.93
C ARG A 197 -3.44 20.89 6.66
N VAL A 198 -2.80 20.72 5.51
CA VAL A 198 -1.94 19.57 5.21
C VAL A 198 -0.48 19.96 5.37
N TYR A 199 0.34 19.03 5.78
CA TYR A 199 1.73 19.27 6.14
C TYR A 199 2.67 18.40 5.32
N GLY A 200 3.84 18.96 4.99
CA GLY A 200 4.84 18.26 4.20
C GLY A 200 6.27 18.71 4.48
N ALA A 201 7.20 18.08 3.79
CA ALA A 201 8.60 18.49 3.68
C ALA A 201 8.96 18.66 2.21
N LEU A 202 9.65 19.77 1.90
CA LEU A 202 10.07 20.10 0.54
C LEU A 202 11.61 20.17 0.50
N GLY A 203 12.22 19.33 -0.33
CA GLY A 203 13.63 19.40 -0.70
C GLY A 203 13.78 20.15 -2.01
N MET A 204 14.59 21.23 -1.98
CA MET A 204 14.89 22.08 -3.15
C MET A 204 16.38 22.02 -3.46
N PRO A 205 16.79 21.85 -4.74
CA PRO A 205 18.16 22.07 -5.14
C PRO A 205 18.65 23.45 -4.75
N THR A 206 19.88 23.57 -4.25
CA THR A 206 20.46 24.89 -3.91
C THR A 206 21.06 25.60 -5.11
N ASN A 207 21.55 24.84 -6.11
CA ASN A 207 22.06 25.41 -7.37
C ASN A 207 20.94 25.49 -8.41
N LEU A 208 20.14 26.55 -8.36
CA LEU A 208 18.98 26.74 -9.22
C LEU A 208 19.32 26.96 -10.70
N SER A 209 20.58 27.29 -11.05
CA SER A 209 21.01 27.47 -12.44
C SER A 209 20.99 26.17 -13.27
N ARG A 210 20.89 25.00 -12.61
CA ARG A 210 20.80 23.69 -13.24
C ARG A 210 19.37 23.28 -13.64
N GLY A 211 18.37 24.08 -13.26
CA GLY A 211 16.96 23.79 -13.55
C GLY A 211 16.56 24.08 -15.01
N PRO A 212 15.30 23.80 -15.41
CA PRO A 212 14.26 23.32 -14.52
C PRO A 212 14.48 21.86 -14.03
N PHE A 213 13.96 21.54 -12.84
CA PHE A 213 14.17 20.25 -12.18
C PHE A 213 12.92 19.37 -12.27
N PRO A 214 13.08 18.06 -12.49
CA PRO A 214 12.00 17.10 -12.31
C PRO A 214 11.49 17.15 -10.86
N VAL A 215 10.23 16.78 -10.68
CA VAL A 215 9.54 16.82 -9.39
C VAL A 215 9.17 15.41 -8.95
N ASP A 216 9.55 15.05 -7.74
CA ASP A 216 9.07 13.83 -7.09
C ASP A 216 8.07 14.19 -5.99
N VAL A 217 6.93 13.51 -5.98
CA VAL A 217 5.87 13.69 -4.98
C VAL A 217 5.55 12.38 -4.30
N HIS A 218 5.40 12.42 -2.96
CA HIS A 218 5.32 11.22 -2.13
C HIS A 218 4.24 11.34 -1.04
N CYS A 219 3.56 10.20 -0.76
CA CYS A 219 2.77 10.00 0.46
C CYS A 219 3.28 8.77 1.22
N PRO A 220 3.17 8.76 2.58
CA PRO A 220 3.70 7.69 3.41
C PRO A 220 2.81 6.44 3.42
N GLY A 221 3.41 5.31 3.80
CA GLY A 221 2.68 4.14 4.26
C GLY A 221 1.89 4.41 5.54
N ALA A 222 1.09 3.43 5.99
CA ALA A 222 0.33 3.55 7.23
C ALA A 222 1.24 3.59 8.45
N GLY A 223 0.93 4.48 9.40
CA GLY A 223 1.71 4.71 10.62
C GLY A 223 1.96 6.18 10.85
N PRO A 224 2.98 6.57 11.61
CA PRO A 224 3.26 7.96 11.95
C PRO A 224 3.55 8.91 10.78
N GLY A 225 3.88 8.36 9.61
CA GLY A 225 4.22 9.15 8.42
C GLY A 225 5.74 9.40 8.30
N PHE A 226 6.10 10.42 7.53
CA PHE A 226 7.50 10.83 7.34
C PHE A 226 8.00 11.68 8.51
N CYS A 227 9.32 11.63 8.77
CA CYS A 227 10.02 12.65 9.53
C CYS A 227 11.03 13.39 8.62
N LEU A 228 11.49 14.60 9.04
CA LEU A 228 12.43 15.42 8.25
C LEU A 228 13.72 14.69 7.93
N LYS A 229 14.23 13.91 8.89
CA LYS A 229 15.46 13.13 8.73
C LYS A 229 15.34 12.06 7.62
N GLN A 230 14.17 11.43 7.50
CA GLN A 230 13.89 10.47 6.43
C GLN A 230 13.74 11.18 5.08
N CYS A 231 12.94 12.27 5.02
CA CYS A 231 12.79 13.06 3.80
C CYS A 231 14.13 13.52 3.24
N MET A 232 14.99 14.06 4.10
CA MET A 232 16.32 14.53 3.68
C MET A 232 17.21 13.42 3.09
N LYS A 233 17.10 12.19 3.61
CA LYS A 233 17.89 11.06 3.08
C LYS A 233 17.51 10.70 1.63
N SER A 234 16.26 10.94 1.26
CA SER A 234 15.73 10.62 -0.07
C SER A 234 15.74 11.79 -1.04
N CYS A 235 16.12 13.01 -0.58
CA CYS A 235 16.25 14.17 -1.45
C CYS A 235 17.55 14.12 -2.28
N SER A 236 17.48 14.64 -3.52
CA SER A 236 18.61 14.78 -4.44
C SER A 236 18.78 16.24 -4.89
N PRO A 237 20.03 16.71 -5.15
CA PRO A 237 20.25 18.03 -5.72
C PRO A 237 19.84 18.17 -7.20
N ASP A 238 19.40 17.08 -7.81
CA ASP A 238 18.99 17.03 -9.23
C ASP A 238 17.47 17.03 -9.42
N ARG A 239 16.69 17.16 -8.34
CA ARG A 239 15.22 17.19 -8.39
C ARG A 239 14.61 17.91 -7.21
N ILE A 240 13.38 18.38 -7.39
CA ILE A 240 12.53 18.91 -6.32
C ILE A 240 11.77 17.72 -5.73
N SER A 241 11.75 17.57 -4.40
CA SER A 241 11.07 16.46 -3.74
C SER A 241 10.06 16.96 -2.72
N LEU A 242 8.79 16.61 -2.87
CA LEU A 242 7.72 16.97 -1.94
C LEU A 242 7.14 15.73 -1.26
N TYR A 243 7.29 15.65 0.04
CA TYR A 243 6.75 14.60 0.91
C TYR A 243 5.54 15.15 1.67
N MET A 244 4.33 14.64 1.39
CA MET A 244 3.12 15.09 2.07
C MET A 244 2.65 14.08 3.10
N SER A 245 2.37 14.55 4.32
CA SER A 245 1.78 13.75 5.38
C SER A 245 0.26 13.64 5.22
N ILE A 246 -0.30 12.52 5.65
CA ILE A 246 -1.74 12.29 5.73
C ILE A 246 -2.31 12.61 7.12
N HIS A 247 -1.49 13.17 8.02
CA HIS A 247 -1.87 13.50 9.39
C HIS A 247 -2.10 14.99 9.58
N SER A 248 -2.83 15.35 10.65
CA SER A 248 -3.21 16.73 10.98
C SER A 248 -2.17 17.44 11.86
N PHE A 249 -0.90 17.05 11.77
CA PHE A 249 0.20 17.67 12.52
C PHE A 249 1.43 17.85 11.63
N PRO A 250 2.27 18.87 11.91
CA PRO A 250 3.49 19.14 11.14
C PRO A 250 4.47 17.97 11.18
N ILE A 251 5.22 17.78 10.09
CA ILE A 251 6.31 16.79 10.03
C ILE A 251 7.35 17.15 11.08
N GLN A 252 7.68 16.20 11.94
CA GLN A 252 8.66 16.33 13.02
C GLN A 252 10.07 15.96 12.53
N GLU A 253 11.07 16.14 13.38
CA GLU A 253 12.46 15.85 13.01
C GLU A 253 12.77 14.38 12.90
N THR A 254 12.30 13.62 13.88
CA THR A 254 12.57 12.18 14.02
C THR A 254 11.25 11.40 14.18
N ASP A 255 11.36 10.09 14.10
CA ASP A 255 10.24 9.17 14.35
C ASP A 255 9.81 9.22 15.83
N GLU A 256 10.77 9.42 16.75
CA GLU A 256 10.52 9.55 18.18
C GLU A 256 9.68 10.79 18.48
N ASP A 257 9.95 11.91 17.80
CA ASP A 257 9.18 13.16 17.95
C ASP A 257 7.78 13.04 17.33
N THR A 258 7.65 12.26 16.25
CA THR A 258 6.39 12.06 15.52
C THR A 258 5.43 11.16 16.29
N LYS A 259 5.95 10.13 16.96
CA LYS A 259 5.14 9.09 17.62
C LYS A 259 4.14 9.63 18.64
N PRO A 260 4.46 10.56 19.56
CA PRO A 260 3.50 11.09 20.52
C PRO A 260 2.33 11.86 19.85
N LEU A 261 2.58 12.52 18.71
CA LEU A 261 1.54 13.24 17.96
C LEU A 261 0.60 12.24 17.30
N TYR A 262 1.16 11.21 16.70
CA TYR A 262 0.41 10.12 16.10
C TYR A 262 -0.44 9.37 17.13
N ASP A 263 0.13 9.02 18.28
CA ASP A 263 -0.57 8.31 19.36
C ASP A 263 -1.75 9.14 19.89
N ARG A 264 -1.61 10.46 20.01
CA ARG A 264 -2.72 11.37 20.41
C ARG A 264 -3.84 11.40 19.38
N GLN A 265 -3.48 11.45 18.07
CA GLN A 265 -4.47 11.40 16.99
C GLN A 265 -5.24 10.07 17.01
N GLU A 266 -4.54 8.94 17.18
CA GLU A 266 -5.13 7.62 17.29
C GLU A 266 -6.03 7.49 18.52
N ALA A 267 -5.61 8.01 19.69
CA ALA A 267 -6.38 7.98 20.91
C ALA A 267 -7.71 8.74 20.74
N ARG A 268 -7.66 9.96 20.15
CA ARG A 268 -8.86 10.76 19.87
C ARG A 268 -9.86 10.00 18.98
N TRP A 269 -9.39 9.35 17.92
CA TRP A 269 -10.27 8.59 17.04
C TRP A 269 -10.83 7.32 17.71
N ARG A 270 -10.03 6.66 18.57
CA ARG A 270 -10.52 5.51 19.36
C ARG A 270 -11.58 5.90 20.39
N GLU A 271 -11.54 7.09 20.96
CA GLU A 271 -12.59 7.60 21.81
C GLU A 271 -13.91 7.76 21.06
N ILE A 272 -13.84 8.22 19.79
CA ILE A 272 -15.00 8.43 18.94
C ILE A 272 -15.55 7.11 18.39
N HIS A 273 -14.69 6.20 17.94
CA HIS A 273 -15.07 5.00 17.19
C HIS A 273 -15.01 3.69 17.98
N GLY A 274 -14.49 3.68 19.21
CA GLY A 274 -14.36 2.50 20.05
C GLY A 274 -12.93 2.03 20.24
N LYS A 275 -12.65 1.50 21.43
CA LYS A 275 -11.29 1.14 21.88
C LYS A 275 -10.72 -0.13 21.24
N SER A 276 -11.55 -0.94 20.59
CA SER A 276 -11.13 -2.22 19.96
C SER A 276 -10.38 -2.04 18.65
N MET A 277 -10.33 -0.81 18.10
CA MET A 277 -9.68 -0.56 16.80
C MET A 277 -8.16 -0.51 16.94
N ALA A 278 -7.48 -1.35 16.20
CA ALA A 278 -6.01 -1.35 16.13
C ALA A 278 -5.47 -0.03 15.56
N ARG A 279 -6.19 0.56 14.57
CA ARG A 279 -5.95 1.89 13.98
C ARG A 279 -7.27 2.56 13.68
N ALA A 280 -7.50 3.73 14.24
CA ALA A 280 -8.79 4.40 14.17
C ALA A 280 -8.85 5.53 13.13
N TYR A 281 -7.72 6.17 12.80
CA TYR A 281 -7.73 7.29 11.85
C TYR A 281 -8.26 6.93 10.45
N PRO A 282 -8.05 5.73 9.89
CA PRO A 282 -8.53 5.44 8.54
C PRO A 282 -10.04 5.50 8.37
N VAL A 283 -10.78 5.27 9.46
CA VAL A 283 -12.25 5.38 9.48
C VAL A 283 -12.74 6.64 10.20
N GLY A 284 -11.79 7.49 10.63
CA GLY A 284 -12.10 8.74 11.34
C GLY A 284 -13.10 9.59 10.56
N GLY A 285 -14.18 10.00 11.21
CA GLY A 285 -15.24 10.84 10.63
C GLY A 285 -16.27 10.11 9.77
N LEU A 286 -16.00 8.89 9.28
CA LEU A 286 -16.90 8.15 8.38
C LEU A 286 -18.24 7.75 9.01
N THR A 287 -18.35 7.80 10.34
CA THR A 287 -19.63 7.62 11.06
C THR A 287 -20.56 8.82 10.91
N VAL A 288 -20.06 9.98 10.48
CA VAL A 288 -20.80 11.23 10.33
C VAL A 288 -21.14 11.46 8.86
N SER A 289 -20.13 11.68 8.02
CA SER A 289 -20.29 11.86 6.57
C SER A 289 -18.99 11.55 5.83
N ARG A 290 -19.05 11.51 4.51
CA ARG A 290 -17.87 11.38 3.64
C ARG A 290 -16.95 12.61 3.75
N GLU A 291 -17.50 13.83 3.90
CA GLU A 291 -16.73 15.07 4.06
C GLU A 291 -16.07 15.18 5.44
N ALA A 292 -16.66 14.55 6.47
CA ALA A 292 -16.04 14.44 7.78
C ALA A 292 -14.94 13.38 7.86
N GLY A 293 -14.80 12.55 6.81
CA GLY A 293 -13.79 11.50 6.72
C GLY A 293 -12.37 12.06 6.84
N HIS A 294 -11.52 11.39 7.61
CA HIS A 294 -10.12 11.81 7.85
C HIS A 294 -9.36 12.11 6.56
N TYR A 295 -9.57 11.31 5.52
CA TYR A 295 -8.88 11.47 4.25
C TYR A 295 -9.41 12.62 3.39
N PHE A 296 -10.66 13.09 3.58
CA PHE A 296 -11.28 14.05 2.67
C PHE A 296 -10.44 15.33 2.49
N GLY A 297 -10.21 16.06 3.58
CA GLY A 297 -9.39 17.27 3.54
C GLY A 297 -7.92 16.98 3.21
N LYS A 298 -7.41 15.78 3.53
CA LYS A 298 -6.03 15.41 3.22
C LYS A 298 -5.84 15.17 1.72
N ILE A 299 -6.74 14.42 1.08
CA ILE A 299 -6.71 14.22 -0.39
C ILE A 299 -6.77 15.55 -1.11
N LEU A 300 -7.72 16.41 -0.77
CA LEU A 300 -7.90 17.72 -1.40
C LEU A 300 -6.68 18.63 -1.21
N GLY A 301 -6.16 18.73 0.03
CA GLY A 301 -5.01 19.59 0.33
C GLY A 301 -3.71 19.08 -0.29
N ILE A 302 -3.49 17.75 -0.33
CA ILE A 302 -2.31 17.13 -0.96
C ILE A 302 -2.40 17.29 -2.48
N ASN A 303 -3.59 17.10 -3.07
CA ASN A 303 -3.81 17.30 -4.49
C ASN A 303 -3.35 18.69 -4.94
N ARG A 304 -3.80 19.76 -4.27
CA ARG A 304 -3.38 21.13 -4.59
C ARG A 304 -1.92 21.45 -4.25
N ALA A 305 -1.34 20.77 -3.24
CA ALA A 305 0.09 20.91 -2.93
C ALA A 305 0.97 20.34 -4.06
N PHE A 306 0.54 19.25 -4.69
CA PHE A 306 1.23 18.68 -5.85
C PHE A 306 1.12 19.60 -7.08
N ASP A 307 -0.04 20.21 -7.32
CA ASP A 307 -0.18 21.22 -8.36
C ASP A 307 0.68 22.47 -8.10
N TRP A 308 0.80 22.86 -6.83
CA TRP A 308 1.63 24.00 -6.45
C TRP A 308 3.12 23.75 -6.71
N VAL A 309 3.65 22.58 -6.29
CA VAL A 309 5.07 22.27 -6.50
C VAL A 309 5.41 22.13 -7.98
N ALA A 310 4.51 21.54 -8.76
CA ALA A 310 4.67 21.37 -10.21
C ALA A 310 4.71 22.71 -10.98
N ARG A 311 4.14 23.78 -10.39
CA ARG A 311 4.11 25.13 -10.97
C ARG A 311 5.19 26.06 -10.42
N LEU A 312 6.10 25.57 -9.58
CA LEU A 312 7.24 26.39 -9.17
C LEU A 312 8.09 26.77 -10.39
N PRO A 313 8.66 27.98 -10.44
CA PRO A 313 9.50 28.43 -11.57
C PRO A 313 10.69 27.50 -11.86
N GLN A 314 11.13 26.76 -10.86
CA GLN A 314 12.24 25.82 -10.94
C GLN A 314 11.83 24.39 -11.34
N ALA A 315 10.54 24.12 -11.40
CA ALA A 315 10.02 22.77 -11.68
C ALA A 315 9.88 22.52 -13.19
N ASP A 316 10.27 21.33 -13.62
CA ASP A 316 9.85 20.82 -14.93
C ASP A 316 8.49 20.10 -14.79
N PHE A 317 7.43 20.83 -15.06
CA PHE A 317 6.05 20.34 -14.97
C PHE A 317 5.74 19.14 -15.89
N ARG A 318 6.60 18.86 -16.88
CA ARG A 318 6.49 17.69 -17.76
C ARG A 318 6.98 16.41 -17.10
N HIS A 319 7.69 16.54 -15.99
CA HIS A 319 8.32 15.44 -15.26
C HIS A 319 7.95 15.52 -13.76
N VAL A 320 6.72 15.14 -13.46
CA VAL A 320 6.19 15.06 -12.09
C VAL A 320 5.90 13.59 -11.79
N ALA A 321 6.76 12.95 -11.02
CA ALA A 321 6.68 11.53 -10.71
C ALA A 321 6.11 11.30 -9.30
N TYR A 322 5.11 10.43 -9.18
CA TYR A 322 4.61 9.96 -7.89
C TYR A 322 5.27 8.65 -7.49
N SER A 323 5.61 8.49 -6.21
CA SER A 323 5.92 7.18 -5.64
C SER A 323 5.40 7.01 -4.21
N GLY A 324 4.87 5.81 -3.92
CA GLY A 324 4.37 5.47 -2.60
C GLY A 324 4.04 3.99 -2.50
N ALA A 325 4.05 3.44 -1.27
CA ALA A 325 3.74 2.05 -1.01
C ALA A 325 2.69 1.90 0.08
N SER A 326 1.95 0.78 0.08
CA SER A 326 0.90 0.51 1.06
C SER A 326 -0.17 1.61 1.03
N GLN A 327 -0.43 2.29 2.14
CA GLN A 327 -1.31 3.46 2.16
C GLN A 327 -0.83 4.55 1.18
N GLY A 328 0.48 4.79 1.07
CA GLY A 328 1.05 5.69 0.06
C GLY A 328 0.75 5.20 -1.36
N GLY A 329 0.74 3.89 -1.60
CA GLY A 329 0.32 3.32 -2.88
C GLY A 329 -1.14 3.60 -3.20
N GLY A 330 -2.05 3.43 -2.22
CA GLY A 330 -3.47 3.78 -2.36
C GLY A 330 -3.69 5.27 -2.57
N MET A 331 -3.01 6.12 -1.79
CA MET A 331 -3.01 7.59 -2.03
C MET A 331 -2.50 7.94 -3.43
N GLY A 332 -1.54 7.16 -3.96
CA GLY A 332 -1.03 7.34 -5.31
C GLY A 332 -2.09 7.07 -6.39
N LEU A 333 -2.89 6.02 -6.24
CA LEU A 333 -4.01 5.75 -7.13
C LEU A 333 -5.06 6.87 -7.06
N ILE A 334 -5.40 7.32 -5.84
CA ILE A 334 -6.36 8.41 -5.62
C ILE A 334 -5.85 9.70 -6.28
N LEU A 335 -4.61 10.09 -5.99
CA LEU A 335 -4.04 11.34 -6.48
C LEU A 335 -3.76 11.30 -7.99
N ALA A 336 -3.31 10.17 -8.54
CA ALA A 336 -3.14 10.02 -9.99
C ALA A 336 -4.49 10.09 -10.75
N GLY A 337 -5.59 9.70 -10.10
CA GLY A 337 -6.94 9.85 -10.66
C GLY A 337 -7.54 11.25 -10.54
N LEU A 338 -7.01 12.10 -9.63
CA LEU A 338 -7.50 13.47 -9.41
C LEU A 338 -6.56 14.54 -9.95
N ASN A 339 -5.26 14.37 -9.76
CA ASN A 339 -4.23 15.37 -10.04
C ASN A 339 -3.82 15.35 -11.52
N LYS A 340 -3.85 16.51 -12.15
CA LYS A 340 -3.49 16.65 -13.57
C LYS A 340 -2.00 16.98 -13.78
N SER A 341 -1.26 17.27 -12.72
CA SER A 341 0.17 17.60 -12.81
C SER A 341 1.05 16.36 -12.73
N ILE A 342 0.57 15.24 -12.14
CA ILE A 342 1.32 13.97 -12.10
C ILE A 342 1.41 13.40 -13.51
N THR A 343 2.64 13.12 -13.96
CA THR A 343 2.90 12.60 -15.32
C THR A 343 3.20 11.11 -15.37
N ARG A 344 3.57 10.50 -14.24
CA ARG A 344 3.77 9.05 -14.07
C ARG A 344 3.72 8.66 -12.59
N GLY A 345 3.47 7.39 -12.29
CA GLY A 345 3.40 6.95 -10.90
C GLY A 345 3.80 5.50 -10.65
N TYR A 346 4.50 5.27 -9.51
CA TYR A 346 4.69 3.95 -8.94
C TYR A 346 3.90 3.78 -7.64
N MET A 347 3.05 2.76 -7.60
CA MET A 347 2.21 2.41 -6.44
C MET A 347 2.56 0.99 -6.00
N GLY A 348 3.40 0.87 -4.97
CA GLY A 348 3.81 -0.41 -4.41
C GLY A 348 2.74 -0.97 -3.47
N VAL A 349 2.30 -2.21 -3.70
CA VAL A 349 1.32 -2.92 -2.83
C VAL A 349 0.21 -2.01 -2.31
N PRO A 350 -0.55 -1.32 -3.19
CA PRO A 350 -1.46 -0.25 -2.80
C PRO A 350 -2.55 -0.73 -1.86
N ALA A 351 -2.76 0.04 -0.79
CA ALA A 351 -3.89 -0.10 0.13
C ALA A 351 -5.13 0.64 -0.38
N MET A 352 -6.19 0.63 0.38
CA MET A 352 -7.45 1.34 0.11
C MET A 352 -8.16 0.92 -1.19
N CYS A 353 -7.85 -0.25 -1.72
CA CYS A 353 -8.46 -0.80 -2.93
C CYS A 353 -9.53 -1.83 -2.55
N ASP A 354 -10.67 -1.81 -3.23
CA ASP A 354 -11.77 -2.77 -3.02
C ASP A 354 -12.16 -2.89 -1.53
N LEU A 355 -12.47 -1.74 -0.92
CA LEU A 355 -12.73 -1.60 0.52
C LEU A 355 -13.88 -2.48 1.04
N LEU A 356 -14.77 -2.92 0.17
CA LEU A 356 -15.87 -3.83 0.46
C LEU A 356 -15.72 -5.20 -0.23
N GLY A 357 -14.52 -5.65 -0.51
CA GLY A 357 -14.20 -6.91 -1.18
C GLY A 357 -14.90 -8.13 -0.58
N CYS A 358 -15.13 -8.16 0.74
CA CYS A 358 -15.86 -9.22 1.43
C CYS A 358 -17.32 -9.41 0.96
N LYS A 359 -17.90 -8.42 0.28
CA LYS A 359 -19.26 -8.51 -0.25
C LYS A 359 -19.38 -9.30 -1.55
N ALA A 360 -18.27 -9.66 -2.20
CA ALA A 360 -18.27 -10.49 -3.39
C ALA A 360 -18.45 -11.98 -3.03
N ASP A 361 -17.44 -12.54 -2.36
CA ASP A 361 -17.35 -13.97 -2.09
C ASP A 361 -16.80 -14.27 -0.68
N GLY A 362 -16.89 -13.30 0.23
CA GLY A 362 -16.32 -13.36 1.57
C GLY A 362 -14.81 -13.17 1.63
N ARG A 363 -14.16 -12.81 0.51
CA ARG A 363 -12.71 -12.51 0.47
C ARG A 363 -12.36 -11.32 1.35
N GLN A 364 -11.12 -11.23 1.78
CA GLN A 364 -10.65 -10.13 2.60
C GLN A 364 -10.82 -8.79 1.86
N SER A 365 -11.42 -7.81 2.52
CA SER A 365 -11.49 -6.43 2.02
C SER A 365 -10.10 -5.80 1.98
N GLY A 366 -9.90 -4.83 1.09
CA GLY A 366 -8.68 -4.02 1.07
C GLY A 366 -8.45 -3.30 2.40
N TRP A 367 -7.17 -3.09 2.75
CA TRP A 367 -6.85 -2.27 3.93
C TRP A 367 -7.47 -0.86 3.80
N PRO A 368 -8.07 -0.32 4.85
CA PRO A 368 -8.02 -0.67 6.27
C PRO A 368 -9.04 -1.71 6.76
N ARG A 369 -9.66 -2.51 5.89
CA ARG A 369 -10.59 -3.58 6.24
C ARG A 369 -11.80 -3.07 7.03
N ILE A 370 -12.47 -2.10 6.49
CA ILE A 370 -13.55 -1.35 7.14
C ILE A 370 -14.65 -2.26 7.69
N THR A 371 -14.89 -3.40 7.02
CA THR A 371 -15.90 -4.39 7.42
C THR A 371 -15.54 -5.18 8.67
N GLU A 372 -14.27 -5.17 9.09
CA GLU A 372 -13.77 -5.91 10.25
C GLU A 372 -13.74 -5.04 11.52
N TYR A 373 -13.87 -3.70 11.40
CA TYR A 373 -13.64 -2.78 12.50
C TYR A 373 -14.78 -2.66 13.49
N GLU A 374 -15.98 -2.81 13.03
CA GLU A 374 -17.12 -2.80 13.92
C GLU A 374 -17.49 -4.25 14.19
N SER A 375 -17.09 -4.75 15.36
CA SER A 375 -17.72 -5.95 15.86
C SER A 375 -19.23 -5.72 15.79
N GLN A 376 -19.91 -6.46 15.00
CA GLN A 376 -21.33 -6.77 14.79
C GLN A 376 -22.40 -6.15 15.74
N LYS A 377 -22.01 -5.27 16.69
CA LYS A 377 -22.87 -4.71 17.73
C LYS A 377 -23.71 -3.52 17.26
N ASP A 378 -23.30 -2.83 16.16
CA ASP A 378 -24.03 -1.70 15.60
C ASP A 378 -24.01 -1.75 14.07
N ALA A 379 -24.96 -2.50 13.52
CA ALA A 379 -25.09 -2.69 12.08
C ALA A 379 -25.41 -1.38 11.32
N ALA A 380 -26.14 -0.45 11.93
CA ALA A 380 -26.48 0.83 11.30
C ALA A 380 -25.26 1.72 11.17
N ARG A 381 -24.43 1.75 12.20
CA ARG A 381 -23.16 2.49 12.21
C ARG A 381 -22.19 1.90 11.20
N LEU A 382 -22.05 0.58 11.15
CA LEU A 382 -21.23 -0.10 10.15
C LEU A 382 -21.69 0.22 8.72
N ALA A 383 -22.98 0.16 8.45
CA ALA A 383 -23.55 0.51 7.14
C ALA A 383 -23.24 1.98 6.76
N THR A 384 -23.25 2.90 7.70
CA THR A 384 -22.89 4.30 7.48
C THR A 384 -21.41 4.46 7.12
N ILE A 385 -20.51 3.80 7.89
CA ILE A 385 -19.07 3.77 7.58
C ILE A 385 -18.83 3.21 6.19
N GLN A 386 -19.46 2.07 5.86
CA GLN A 386 -19.29 1.43 4.56
C GLN A 386 -19.73 2.32 3.39
N ARG A 387 -20.90 2.96 3.48
CA ARG A 387 -21.36 3.90 2.45
C ARG A 387 -20.40 5.06 2.24
N ASN A 388 -19.95 5.69 3.34
CA ASN A 388 -19.05 6.84 3.27
C ASN A 388 -17.65 6.44 2.80
N ALA A 389 -17.18 5.24 3.15
CA ALA A 389 -15.88 4.72 2.75
C ALA A 389 -15.74 4.48 1.24
N LEU A 390 -16.84 4.17 0.54
CA LEU A 390 -16.81 4.01 -0.92
C LEU A 390 -16.26 5.24 -1.65
N TYR A 391 -16.40 6.43 -1.07
CA TYR A 391 -15.83 7.65 -1.66
C TYR A 391 -14.31 7.74 -1.53
N PHE A 392 -13.67 6.83 -0.81
CA PHE A 392 -12.21 6.76 -0.61
C PHE A 392 -11.61 5.46 -1.17
N ASP A 393 -12.38 4.67 -1.91
CA ASP A 393 -11.88 3.46 -2.54
C ASP A 393 -10.97 3.81 -3.72
N ALA A 394 -9.70 3.50 -3.59
CA ALA A 394 -8.69 3.80 -4.59
C ALA A 394 -8.95 3.13 -5.95
N ALA A 395 -9.70 2.02 -5.97
CA ALA A 395 -10.04 1.34 -7.20
C ALA A 395 -11.00 2.15 -8.10
N TYR A 396 -11.85 3.01 -7.53
CA TYR A 396 -12.69 3.90 -8.33
C TYR A 396 -11.93 5.08 -8.92
N PHE A 397 -10.92 5.60 -8.21
CA PHE A 397 -10.02 6.60 -8.77
C PHE A 397 -9.13 6.01 -9.86
N ALA A 398 -8.79 4.72 -9.75
CA ALA A 398 -7.99 4.02 -10.77
C ALA A 398 -8.64 4.08 -12.17
N GLU A 399 -9.98 4.10 -12.26
CA GLU A 399 -10.72 4.28 -13.52
C GLU A 399 -10.42 5.62 -14.25
N ARG A 400 -9.85 6.60 -13.53
CA ARG A 400 -9.51 7.94 -14.04
C ARG A 400 -8.04 8.10 -14.41
N ILE A 401 -7.22 7.05 -14.27
CA ILE A 401 -5.76 7.12 -14.48
C ILE A 401 -5.42 6.83 -15.94
N HIS A 402 -4.97 7.86 -16.66
CA HIS A 402 -4.54 7.77 -18.06
C HIS A 402 -3.02 7.93 -18.23
N ILE A 403 -2.30 8.28 -17.17
CA ILE A 403 -0.84 8.42 -17.18
C ILE A 403 -0.13 7.05 -17.08
N PRO A 404 1.15 6.95 -17.50
CA PRO A 404 1.98 5.78 -17.25
C PRO A 404 2.04 5.40 -15.78
N VAL A 405 1.79 4.12 -15.45
CA VAL A 405 1.85 3.63 -14.07
C VAL A 405 2.54 2.28 -13.96
N ARG A 406 3.20 2.08 -12.82
CA ARG A 406 3.78 0.80 -12.39
C ARG A 406 3.20 0.44 -11.02
N ILE A 407 2.73 -0.79 -10.89
CA ILE A 407 2.13 -1.29 -9.65
C ILE A 407 2.81 -2.59 -9.27
N SER A 408 3.08 -2.81 -7.99
CA SER A 408 3.52 -4.12 -7.49
C SER A 408 2.46 -4.76 -6.61
N VAL A 409 2.43 -6.09 -6.60
CA VAL A 409 1.52 -6.90 -5.78
C VAL A 409 2.28 -8.08 -5.17
N GLY A 410 2.07 -8.35 -3.90
CA GLY A 410 2.57 -9.58 -3.25
C GLY A 410 1.46 -10.63 -3.21
N TYR A 411 1.72 -11.83 -3.74
CA TYR A 411 0.71 -12.90 -3.79
C TYR A 411 0.44 -13.52 -2.41
N ALA A 412 1.32 -13.30 -1.43
CA ALA A 412 1.13 -13.70 -0.03
C ALA A 412 0.94 -12.48 0.91
N ASP A 413 0.61 -11.32 0.36
CA ASP A 413 0.35 -10.09 1.12
C ASP A 413 -0.98 -10.18 1.87
N GLU A 414 -0.92 -10.13 3.21
CA GLU A 414 -2.10 -10.16 4.07
C GLU A 414 -2.58 -8.76 4.49
N SER A 415 -1.76 -7.75 4.27
CA SER A 415 -2.13 -6.36 4.56
C SER A 415 -2.95 -5.75 3.43
N CYS A 416 -2.40 -5.81 2.21
CA CYS A 416 -3.07 -5.38 0.99
C CYS A 416 -3.28 -6.63 0.12
N ALA A 417 -4.37 -7.34 0.35
CA ALA A 417 -4.64 -8.62 -0.29
C ALA A 417 -4.55 -8.50 -1.83
N PRO A 418 -3.92 -9.48 -2.53
CA PRO A 418 -3.62 -9.34 -3.95
C PRO A 418 -4.85 -9.10 -4.82
N HIS A 419 -6.00 -9.71 -4.51
CA HIS A 419 -7.24 -9.48 -5.27
C HIS A 419 -7.72 -8.03 -5.18
N SER A 420 -7.53 -7.33 -4.06
CA SER A 420 -7.91 -5.92 -3.95
C SER A 420 -6.99 -5.01 -4.78
N VAL A 421 -5.69 -5.33 -4.83
CA VAL A 421 -4.72 -4.63 -5.69
C VAL A 421 -5.05 -4.87 -7.17
N LEU A 422 -5.38 -6.11 -7.54
CA LEU A 422 -5.75 -6.47 -8.91
C LEU A 422 -7.06 -5.81 -9.35
N ALA A 423 -8.06 -5.70 -8.47
CA ALA A 423 -9.31 -5.00 -8.75
C ALA A 423 -9.04 -3.55 -9.17
N ALA A 424 -8.15 -2.85 -8.47
CA ALA A 424 -7.72 -1.49 -8.83
C ALA A 424 -6.88 -1.45 -10.11
N TYR A 425 -5.88 -2.33 -10.25
CA TYR A 425 -5.03 -2.39 -11.45
C TYR A 425 -5.82 -2.65 -12.73
N ASN A 426 -6.77 -3.58 -12.67
CA ASN A 426 -7.59 -3.93 -13.84
C ASN A 426 -8.53 -2.79 -14.24
N ALA A 427 -8.92 -1.92 -13.33
CA ALA A 427 -9.75 -0.74 -13.59
C ALA A 427 -9.00 0.41 -14.29
N ILE A 428 -7.66 0.43 -14.28
CA ILE A 428 -6.85 1.50 -14.88
C ILE A 428 -6.95 1.46 -16.41
N PRO A 429 -7.41 2.54 -17.08
CA PRO A 429 -7.52 2.60 -18.54
C PRO A 429 -6.20 2.91 -19.25
N SER A 430 -5.16 3.38 -18.56
CA SER A 430 -3.86 3.68 -19.17
C SER A 430 -3.32 2.49 -19.96
N THR A 431 -2.86 2.73 -21.20
CA THR A 431 -2.21 1.72 -22.06
C THR A 431 -0.75 1.46 -21.65
N ASP A 432 -0.11 2.40 -20.96
CA ASP A 432 1.23 2.21 -20.38
C ASP A 432 1.10 1.89 -18.88
N LYS A 433 0.54 0.72 -18.58
CA LYS A 433 0.51 0.18 -17.22
C LYS A 433 1.26 -1.14 -17.13
N ARG A 434 1.97 -1.37 -16.02
CA ARG A 434 2.66 -2.63 -15.76
C ARG A 434 2.44 -3.07 -14.33
N LEU A 435 2.18 -4.37 -14.15
CA LEU A 435 2.10 -5.02 -12.85
C LEU A 435 3.36 -5.86 -12.62
N TYR A 436 3.96 -5.71 -11.43
CA TYR A 436 5.04 -6.56 -10.96
C TYR A 436 4.47 -7.61 -10.00
N HIS A 437 4.59 -8.88 -10.39
CA HIS A 437 4.04 -10.01 -9.66
C HIS A 437 5.07 -10.55 -8.66
N GLY A 438 4.89 -10.25 -7.39
CA GLY A 438 5.64 -10.86 -6.30
C GLY A 438 5.06 -12.22 -5.93
N ILE A 439 5.38 -13.27 -6.69
CA ILE A 439 4.94 -14.63 -6.41
C ILE A 439 5.57 -15.09 -5.09
N GLY A 440 4.74 -15.44 -4.09
CA GLY A 440 5.21 -15.67 -2.72
C GLY A 440 5.60 -14.42 -1.94
N GLY A 441 5.58 -13.25 -2.58
CA GLY A 441 5.88 -11.95 -1.96
C GLY A 441 4.86 -11.56 -0.90
N LEU A 442 5.36 -11.00 0.21
CA LEU A 442 4.59 -10.48 1.32
C LEU A 442 4.28 -8.98 1.11
N HIS A 443 3.82 -8.31 2.17
CA HIS A 443 3.59 -6.87 2.18
C HIS A 443 4.92 -6.09 2.08
N SER A 444 5.42 -5.91 0.87
CA SER A 444 6.71 -5.26 0.61
C SER A 444 6.68 -4.51 -0.72
N SER A 445 7.22 -3.30 -0.75
CA SER A 445 7.49 -2.57 -1.98
C SER A 445 8.54 -3.28 -2.87
N ARG A 446 9.30 -4.20 -2.31
CA ARG A 446 10.31 -5.03 -2.99
C ARG A 446 9.73 -6.11 -3.91
N ASN A 447 8.40 -6.23 -4.00
CA ASN A 447 7.75 -7.06 -5.03
C ASN A 447 7.98 -6.54 -6.46
N ALA A 448 8.66 -5.40 -6.61
CA ALA A 448 9.17 -4.85 -7.88
C ALA A 448 10.68 -4.59 -7.78
N PRO A 449 11.45 -4.69 -8.87
CA PRO A 449 12.88 -4.36 -8.88
C PRO A 449 13.10 -2.86 -8.61
N ALA A 450 13.66 -2.51 -7.46
CA ALA A 450 13.81 -1.13 -7.02
C ALA A 450 14.55 -0.27 -8.05
N LYS A 451 15.70 -0.77 -8.58
CA LYS A 451 16.48 -0.03 -9.57
C LYS A 451 15.70 0.22 -10.87
N GLU A 452 14.92 -0.74 -11.35
CA GLU A 452 14.10 -0.58 -12.57
C GLU A 452 13.03 0.51 -12.33
N ILE A 453 12.41 0.53 -11.15
CA ILE A 453 11.42 1.54 -10.79
C ILE A 453 12.06 2.92 -10.69
N ASP A 454 13.20 3.04 -10.02
CA ASP A 454 13.92 4.31 -9.86
C ASP A 454 14.38 4.85 -11.23
N ASP A 455 14.95 3.99 -12.09
CA ASP A 455 15.35 4.37 -13.45
C ASP A 455 14.13 4.79 -14.29
N TRP A 456 13.01 4.08 -14.18
CA TRP A 456 11.79 4.42 -14.90
C TRP A 456 11.16 5.73 -14.41
N LEU A 457 11.10 5.98 -13.10
CA LEU A 457 10.63 7.25 -12.55
C LEU A 457 11.52 8.42 -12.98
N ALA A 458 12.82 8.18 -13.09
CA ALA A 458 13.78 9.16 -13.57
C ALA A 458 13.83 9.29 -15.12
N ALA A 459 13.27 8.36 -15.87
CA ALA A 459 13.30 8.39 -17.32
C ALA A 459 12.51 9.60 -17.86
N GLY A 460 13.09 10.32 -18.83
CA GLY A 460 12.56 11.58 -19.33
C GLY A 460 13.11 12.81 -18.62
N THR A 461 13.94 12.63 -17.58
CA THR A 461 14.59 13.73 -16.85
C THR A 461 16.04 13.99 -17.32
N ARG A 462 16.52 13.23 -18.30
CA ARG A 462 17.84 13.46 -18.93
C ARG A 462 17.68 14.41 -20.11
N PRO A 463 18.57 15.41 -20.24
CA PRO A 463 18.59 16.31 -21.37
C PRO A 463 18.90 15.58 -22.69
#